data_d62166ce9de61f72a2aa00743f49c6f3
#
_entry.id   d62166ce9de61f72a2aa00743f49c6f3
#
_cell.length_a   1.000
_cell.length_b   1.000
_cell.length_c   1.000
_cell.angle_alpha   90.00
_cell.angle_beta   90.00
_cell.angle_gamma   90.00
#
_symmetry.space_group_name_H-M   'P 1'
#
loop_
_entity.id
_entity.type
_entity.pdbx_description
1 polymer ?
#
loop_
_entity_poly.entity_id
_entity_poly.type
_entity_poly.pdbx_seq_one_letter_code
_entity_poly.pdbx_strand_id
1 'polypeptide(L)'
;IARRGQIIDATLVPAPIQHFTKQEKALLDEGQVPSDWSPAKRRQKDLDATHTKKHGKSYHGYKLSIGVDVRHKFIRKITTGTASEHDSTHFDEVLDDGNTSRDVYADKGYPSAARSEMLKALGYREHIQRKAPRGKPLSECQKKRNTRIARTRARVEHPFAQIQHMGGKLIRTIGQARATVAMTMMATCYNIKRLARFLKDGVDAFYKAATSPSKSETRLKTANA
;
A
#
# COMPACT_ATOMS: atom_id res chain seq x y z
N ILE A 1 -2.71 20.60 1.29
CA ILE A 1 -3.93 19.78 1.21
C ILE A 1 -3.76 18.45 1.96
N ALA A 2 -2.55 17.91 2.10
CA ALA A 2 -2.27 16.72 2.90
C ALA A 2 -2.39 17.03 4.40
N ARG A 3 -3.38 16.44 5.07
CA ARG A 3 -3.69 16.72 6.48
C ARG A 3 -4.02 15.44 7.25
N ARG A 4 -3.87 15.49 8.58
CA ARG A 4 -4.16 14.40 9.53
C ARG A 4 -3.28 13.18 9.41
N GLY A 5 -2.04 13.35 8.93
CA GLY A 5 -1.06 12.28 8.83
C GLY A 5 -1.13 11.47 7.54
N GLN A 6 -0.37 10.40 7.51
CA GLN A 6 -0.19 9.55 6.35
C GLN A 6 -0.27 8.07 6.72
N ILE A 7 -0.74 7.27 5.77
CA ILE A 7 -0.81 5.82 5.87
C ILE A 7 0.18 5.25 4.85
N ILE A 8 1.08 4.40 5.32
CA ILE A 8 2.01 3.65 4.48
C ILE A 8 1.55 2.20 4.43
N ASP A 9 1.38 1.69 3.22
CA ASP A 9 0.96 0.31 2.99
C ASP A 9 1.40 -0.18 1.61
N ALA A 10 1.41 -1.50 1.43
CA ALA A 10 1.82 -2.14 0.19
C ALA A 10 0.80 -3.20 -0.28
N THR A 11 0.68 -3.34 -1.59
CA THR A 11 -0.14 -4.37 -2.22
C THR A 11 0.64 -5.13 -3.28
N LEU A 12 0.31 -6.40 -3.44
CA LEU A 12 0.83 -7.21 -4.55
C LEU A 12 0.09 -6.84 -5.83
N VAL A 13 0.85 -6.71 -6.90
CA VAL A 13 0.36 -6.47 -8.25
C VAL A 13 0.77 -7.64 -9.13
N PRO A 14 -0.15 -8.57 -9.39
CA PRO A 14 0.15 -9.77 -10.16
C PRO A 14 0.59 -9.46 -11.59
N ALA A 15 1.55 -10.25 -12.09
CA ALA A 15 1.96 -10.32 -13.49
C ALA A 15 1.68 -11.73 -14.04
N PRO A 16 1.60 -11.91 -15.37
CA PRO A 16 1.44 -13.24 -15.97
C PRO A 16 2.55 -14.18 -15.53
N ILE A 17 2.17 -15.38 -15.07
CA ILE A 17 3.14 -16.38 -14.63
C ILE A 17 3.97 -16.81 -15.83
N GLN A 18 5.28 -16.82 -15.65
CA GLN A 18 6.24 -17.24 -16.67
C GLN A 18 6.57 -18.73 -16.47
N HIS A 19 6.59 -19.49 -17.56
CA HIS A 19 6.99 -20.87 -17.57
C HIS A 19 8.41 -20.97 -18.13
N PHE A 20 9.31 -21.55 -17.37
CA PHE A 20 10.70 -21.83 -17.72
C PHE A 20 10.96 -23.33 -17.63
N THR A 21 11.81 -23.87 -18.51
CA THR A 21 12.34 -25.22 -18.36
C THR A 21 13.26 -25.28 -17.13
N LYS A 22 13.57 -26.50 -16.67
CA LYS A 22 14.50 -26.66 -15.54
C LYS A 22 15.89 -26.08 -15.84
N GLN A 23 16.36 -26.23 -17.07
CA GLN A 23 17.66 -25.72 -17.54
C GLN A 23 17.66 -24.18 -17.60
N GLU A 24 16.62 -23.60 -18.21
CA GLU A 24 16.46 -22.14 -18.24
C GLU A 24 16.42 -21.54 -16.84
N LYS A 25 15.70 -22.19 -15.92
CA LYS A 25 15.60 -21.74 -14.54
C LYS A 25 16.95 -21.78 -13.83
N ALA A 26 17.73 -22.85 -13.99
CA ALA A 26 19.08 -22.95 -13.40
C ALA A 26 19.98 -21.79 -13.87
N LEU A 27 19.99 -21.50 -15.18
CA LEU A 27 20.76 -20.37 -15.72
C LEU A 27 20.30 -19.02 -15.18
N LEU A 28 18.97 -18.81 -15.08
CA LEU A 28 18.42 -17.58 -14.55
C LEU A 28 18.70 -17.39 -13.05
N ASP A 29 18.70 -18.47 -12.27
CA ASP A 29 19.06 -18.43 -10.84
C ASP A 29 20.56 -18.07 -10.64
N GLU A 30 21.41 -18.35 -11.65
CA GLU A 30 22.82 -17.92 -11.74
C GLU A 30 22.99 -16.50 -12.32
N GLY A 31 21.89 -15.82 -12.64
CA GLY A 31 21.91 -14.48 -13.26
C GLY A 31 22.23 -14.49 -14.75
N GLN A 32 22.21 -15.64 -15.42
CA GLN A 32 22.52 -15.80 -16.84
C GLN A 32 21.23 -15.93 -17.65
N VAL A 33 21.15 -15.19 -18.76
CA VAL A 33 20.04 -15.34 -19.72
C VAL A 33 20.42 -16.43 -20.72
N PRO A 34 19.56 -17.46 -20.94
CA PRO A 34 19.84 -18.52 -21.90
C PRO A 34 20.20 -17.98 -23.28
N SER A 35 21.35 -18.42 -23.83
CA SER A 35 21.88 -17.94 -25.10
C SER A 35 21.06 -18.41 -26.31
N ASP A 36 20.33 -19.50 -26.16
CA ASP A 36 19.43 -20.08 -27.18
C ASP A 36 18.11 -19.31 -27.34
N TRP A 37 17.84 -18.31 -26.49
CA TRP A 37 16.64 -17.53 -26.63
C TRP A 37 16.71 -16.58 -27.83
N SER A 38 15.74 -16.71 -28.74
CA SER A 38 15.55 -15.73 -29.79
C SER A 38 15.27 -14.34 -29.20
N PRO A 39 15.60 -13.26 -29.90
CA PRO A 39 15.27 -11.89 -29.48
C PRO A 39 13.77 -11.70 -29.16
N ALA A 40 12.90 -12.36 -29.92
CA ALA A 40 11.45 -12.33 -29.68
C ALA A 40 11.08 -12.98 -28.35
N LYS A 41 11.60 -14.19 -28.05
CA LYS A 41 11.39 -14.91 -26.81
C LYS A 41 11.87 -14.09 -25.61
N ARG A 42 13.09 -13.52 -25.69
CA ARG A 42 13.67 -12.68 -24.63
C ARG A 42 12.81 -11.45 -24.29
N ARG A 43 12.21 -10.80 -25.32
CA ARG A 43 11.33 -9.63 -25.13
C ARG A 43 9.99 -10.00 -24.47
N GLN A 44 9.57 -11.25 -24.53
CA GLN A 44 8.31 -11.74 -23.96
C GLN A 44 8.47 -12.29 -22.53
N LYS A 45 9.70 -12.48 -22.07
CA LYS A 45 10.00 -13.01 -20.73
C LYS A 45 10.21 -11.87 -19.74
N ASP A 46 9.43 -11.90 -18.66
CA ASP A 46 9.59 -10.99 -17.53
C ASP A 46 10.54 -11.64 -16.52
N LEU A 47 11.76 -11.13 -16.45
CA LEU A 47 12.82 -11.62 -15.57
C LEU A 47 12.85 -10.88 -14.22
N ASP A 48 12.16 -9.74 -14.12
CA ASP A 48 12.15 -8.91 -12.93
C ASP A 48 11.02 -9.29 -11.97
N ALA A 49 9.93 -9.87 -12.50
CA ALA A 49 8.82 -10.31 -11.68
C ALA A 49 9.20 -11.54 -10.83
N THR A 50 8.90 -11.50 -9.54
CA THR A 50 9.25 -12.56 -8.60
C THR A 50 8.04 -13.26 -8.00
N HIS A 51 8.30 -14.42 -7.39
CA HIS A 51 7.30 -15.19 -6.67
C HIS A 51 7.29 -14.84 -5.18
N THR A 52 6.10 -14.78 -4.58
CA THR A 52 5.91 -14.68 -3.13
C THR A 52 4.71 -15.49 -2.68
N LYS A 53 4.67 -15.86 -1.40
CA LYS A 53 3.51 -16.53 -0.78
C LYS A 53 2.85 -15.63 0.23
N LYS A 54 1.52 -15.47 0.14
CA LYS A 54 0.72 -14.73 1.10
C LYS A 54 -0.56 -15.51 1.41
N HIS A 55 -0.81 -15.79 2.70
CA HIS A 55 -1.97 -16.57 3.15
C HIS A 55 -2.12 -17.94 2.43
N GLY A 56 -1.02 -18.66 2.23
CA GLY A 56 -1.00 -19.96 1.55
C GLY A 56 -1.11 -19.91 0.03
N LYS A 57 -1.37 -18.77 -0.57
CA LYS A 57 -1.44 -18.58 -2.03
C LYS A 57 -0.13 -18.04 -2.58
N SER A 58 0.30 -18.58 -3.73
CA SER A 58 1.45 -18.09 -4.48
C SER A 58 1.01 -16.94 -5.40
N TYR A 59 1.83 -15.90 -5.44
CA TYR A 59 1.69 -14.74 -6.32
C TYR A 59 2.98 -14.57 -7.11
N HIS A 60 2.86 -14.16 -8.36
CA HIS A 60 3.97 -13.77 -9.22
C HIS A 60 3.74 -12.36 -9.72
N GLY A 61 4.74 -11.50 -9.64
CA GLY A 61 4.63 -10.13 -10.10
C GLY A 61 5.46 -9.13 -9.31
N TYR A 62 4.82 -8.02 -8.98
CA TYR A 62 5.44 -6.85 -8.37
C TYR A 62 4.72 -6.45 -7.08
N LYS A 63 5.31 -5.50 -6.39
CA LYS A 63 4.74 -4.86 -5.20
C LYS A 63 4.63 -3.36 -5.44
N LEU A 64 3.49 -2.80 -5.08
CA LEU A 64 3.24 -1.36 -5.07
C LEU A 64 3.14 -0.89 -3.63
N SER A 65 4.08 -0.07 -3.19
CA SER A 65 4.05 0.62 -1.90
C SER A 65 3.58 2.05 -2.09
N ILE A 66 2.69 2.53 -1.24
CA ILE A 66 2.10 3.86 -1.34
C ILE A 66 2.09 4.58 0.00
N GLY A 67 2.34 5.89 -0.04
CA GLY A 67 2.06 6.83 1.04
C GLY A 67 0.78 7.60 0.71
N VAL A 68 -0.23 7.50 1.57
CA VAL A 68 -1.57 8.05 1.34
C VAL A 68 -1.93 9.04 2.45
N ASP A 69 -2.47 10.19 2.08
CA ASP A 69 -3.03 11.14 3.02
C ASP A 69 -4.26 10.57 3.74
N VAL A 70 -4.25 10.63 5.07
CA VAL A 70 -5.32 10.08 5.93
C VAL A 70 -6.66 10.75 5.64
N ARG A 71 -6.69 12.08 5.43
CA ARG A 71 -7.93 12.82 5.33
C ARG A 71 -8.57 12.68 3.96
N HIS A 72 -7.83 13.00 2.92
CA HIS A 72 -8.35 13.12 1.56
C HIS A 72 -8.10 11.88 0.71
N LYS A 73 -7.29 10.93 1.20
CA LYS A 73 -6.91 9.68 0.53
C LYS A 73 -6.19 9.89 -0.81
N PHE A 74 -5.48 11.02 -0.98
CA PHE A 74 -4.58 11.18 -2.12
C PHE A 74 -3.33 10.34 -1.94
N ILE A 75 -2.90 9.69 -2.99
CA ILE A 75 -1.59 9.03 -3.04
C ILE A 75 -0.54 10.12 -3.19
N ARG A 76 0.36 10.23 -2.22
CA ARG A 76 1.38 11.28 -2.14
C ARG A 76 2.72 10.82 -2.71
N LYS A 77 3.10 9.61 -2.37
CA LYS A 77 4.30 8.96 -2.87
C LYS A 77 3.99 7.52 -3.24
N ILE A 78 4.70 7.01 -4.20
CA ILE A 78 4.66 5.60 -4.59
C ILE A 78 6.07 5.09 -4.84
N THR A 79 6.26 3.82 -4.59
CA THR A 79 7.42 3.07 -5.05
C THR A 79 7.03 1.66 -5.43
N THR A 80 7.83 1.03 -6.26
CA THR A 80 7.55 -0.31 -6.77
C THR A 80 8.77 -1.19 -6.58
N GLY A 81 8.52 -2.42 -6.20
CA GLY A 81 9.54 -3.43 -6.06
C GLY A 81 9.07 -4.77 -6.60
N THR A 82 9.89 -5.79 -6.43
CA THR A 82 9.52 -7.16 -6.78
C THR A 82 8.59 -7.75 -5.72
N ALA A 83 7.77 -8.75 -6.08
CA ALA A 83 6.80 -9.32 -5.13
C ALA A 83 7.47 -9.99 -3.92
N SER A 84 8.72 -10.46 -4.05
CA SER A 84 9.48 -11.12 -2.98
C SER A 84 10.05 -10.16 -1.95
N GLU A 85 10.21 -8.87 -2.27
CA GLU A 85 10.72 -7.88 -1.33
C GLU A 85 9.79 -7.72 -0.13
N HIS A 86 10.34 -7.42 1.04
CA HIS A 86 9.52 -7.20 2.23
C HIS A 86 8.84 -5.83 2.17
N ASP A 87 7.58 -5.72 2.66
CA ASP A 87 6.79 -4.48 2.60
C ASP A 87 7.52 -3.29 3.26
N SER A 88 8.32 -3.56 4.28
CA SER A 88 9.06 -2.53 5.02
C SER A 88 10.27 -1.94 4.28
N THR A 89 10.73 -2.56 3.18
CA THR A 89 11.91 -2.11 2.42
C THR A 89 11.71 -0.69 1.89
N HIS A 90 10.53 -0.41 1.38
CA HIS A 90 10.20 0.87 0.72
C HIS A 90 9.54 1.89 1.64
N PHE A 91 9.58 1.70 2.96
CA PHE A 91 8.89 2.58 3.90
C PHE A 91 9.36 4.03 3.80
N ASP A 92 10.68 4.23 3.76
CA ASP A 92 11.28 5.56 3.80
C ASP A 92 11.06 6.32 2.47
N GLU A 93 11.01 5.59 1.36
CA GLU A 93 10.75 6.14 0.03
C GLU A 93 9.33 6.69 -0.12
N VAL A 94 8.35 6.10 0.55
CA VAL A 94 6.95 6.51 0.50
C VAL A 94 6.52 7.42 1.66
N LEU A 95 7.44 7.71 2.58
CA LEU A 95 7.22 8.69 3.64
C LEU A 95 7.17 10.10 3.03
N ASP A 96 6.06 10.82 3.23
CA ASP A 96 5.84 12.18 2.72
C ASP A 96 6.13 13.21 3.82
N ASP A 97 7.18 14.00 3.64
CA ASP A 97 7.58 15.10 4.51
C ASP A 97 6.72 16.37 4.36
N GLY A 98 6.00 16.48 3.24
CA GLY A 98 5.09 17.57 2.95
C GLY A 98 3.71 17.46 3.64
N ASN A 99 3.46 16.43 4.47
CA ASN A 99 2.21 16.32 5.23
C ASN A 99 2.22 17.27 6.44
N THR A 100 1.15 18.04 6.63
CA THR A 100 1.03 19.01 7.74
C THR A 100 0.90 18.37 9.13
N SER A 101 0.53 17.09 9.20
CA SER A 101 0.50 16.30 10.43
C SER A 101 1.63 15.28 10.42
N ARG A 102 2.30 15.15 11.54
CA ARG A 102 3.40 14.21 11.73
C ARG A 102 2.97 12.79 12.11
N ASP A 103 1.66 12.45 12.01
CA ASP A 103 1.16 11.10 12.29
C ASP A 103 1.45 10.14 11.13
N VAL A 104 2.11 9.02 11.42
CA VAL A 104 2.44 7.98 10.44
C VAL A 104 1.83 6.66 10.86
N TYR A 105 0.96 6.11 10.02
CA TYR A 105 0.22 4.86 10.26
C TYR A 105 0.75 3.75 9.36
N ALA A 106 1.09 2.60 9.93
CA ALA A 106 1.46 1.40 9.18
C ALA A 106 1.03 0.12 9.91
N ASP A 107 1.14 -1.00 9.22
CA ASP A 107 0.71 -2.29 9.78
C ASP A 107 1.80 -2.95 10.64
N LYS A 108 1.46 -4.15 11.17
CA LYS A 108 2.36 -4.97 12.00
C LYS A 108 3.55 -5.59 11.24
N GLY A 109 3.66 -5.40 9.94
CA GLY A 109 4.80 -5.81 9.12
C GLY A 109 5.93 -4.77 9.11
N TYR A 110 5.66 -3.55 9.56
CA TYR A 110 6.60 -2.43 9.47
C TYR A 110 7.43 -2.11 10.75
N PRO A 111 7.14 -2.61 11.96
CA PRO A 111 7.90 -2.21 13.14
C PRO A 111 9.38 -2.62 13.06
N SER A 112 10.27 -1.68 13.37
CA SER A 112 11.67 -1.94 13.67
C SER A 112 12.20 -0.87 14.65
N ALA A 113 13.20 -1.19 15.47
CA ALA A 113 13.80 -0.22 16.40
C ALA A 113 14.40 0.97 15.65
N ALA A 114 15.19 0.71 14.61
CA ALA A 114 15.80 1.75 13.79
C ALA A 114 14.77 2.69 13.17
N ARG A 115 13.63 2.15 12.68
CA ARG A 115 12.54 2.98 12.12
C ARG A 115 11.87 3.84 13.18
N SER A 116 11.65 3.32 14.38
CA SER A 116 11.07 4.10 15.48
C SER A 116 12.00 5.24 15.90
N GLU A 117 13.30 5.02 15.95
CA GLU A 117 14.30 6.04 16.22
C GLU A 117 14.35 7.10 15.10
N MET A 118 14.36 6.68 13.85
CA MET A 118 14.33 7.57 12.70
C MET A 118 13.07 8.45 12.70
N LEU A 119 11.88 7.86 12.89
CA LEU A 119 10.63 8.60 12.94
C LEU A 119 10.62 9.60 14.10
N LYS A 120 11.15 9.22 15.27
CA LYS A 120 11.28 10.10 16.43
C LYS A 120 12.25 11.26 16.16
N ALA A 121 13.41 10.99 15.56
CA ALA A 121 14.40 12.00 15.21
C ALA A 121 13.84 13.03 14.21
N LEU A 122 13.01 12.59 13.26
CA LEU A 122 12.31 13.44 12.28
C LEU A 122 11.04 14.11 12.84
N GLY A 123 10.72 13.92 14.12
CA GLY A 123 9.56 14.52 14.78
C GLY A 123 8.22 13.89 14.38
N TYR A 124 8.20 12.69 13.81
CA TYR A 124 6.97 11.97 13.50
C TYR A 124 6.38 11.28 14.74
N ARG A 125 5.06 11.16 14.78
CA ARG A 125 4.33 10.35 15.75
C ARG A 125 4.02 8.99 15.14
N GLU A 126 4.64 7.95 15.71
CA GLU A 126 4.50 6.59 15.22
C GLU A 126 3.18 5.95 15.65
N HIS A 127 2.37 5.57 14.66
CA HIS A 127 1.17 4.75 14.80
C HIS A 127 1.30 3.44 14.00
N ILE A 128 2.41 2.73 14.20
CA ILE A 128 2.63 1.40 13.64
C ILE A 128 2.02 0.36 14.57
N GLN A 129 1.27 -0.61 14.02
CA GLN A 129 0.69 -1.69 14.80
C GLN A 129 1.78 -2.57 15.42
N ARG A 130 1.62 -2.94 16.68
CA ARG A 130 2.54 -3.85 17.36
C ARG A 130 2.28 -5.29 16.97
N LYS A 131 3.36 -6.04 16.77
CA LYS A 131 3.34 -7.49 16.59
C LYS A 131 3.58 -8.16 17.94
N ALA A 132 2.84 -9.22 18.23
CA ALA A 132 3.09 -10.04 19.42
C ALA A 132 4.43 -10.79 19.27
N PRO A 133 5.35 -10.74 20.24
CA PRO A 133 6.49 -11.62 20.27
C PRO A 133 6.04 -13.09 20.40
N ARG A 134 6.90 -14.02 19.98
CA ARG A 134 6.61 -15.46 20.08
C ARG A 134 6.37 -15.84 21.56
N GLY A 135 5.25 -16.49 21.84
CA GLY A 135 4.90 -16.95 23.18
C GLY A 135 4.39 -15.86 24.14
N LYS A 136 4.34 -14.57 23.75
CA LYS A 136 3.85 -13.49 24.59
C LYS A 136 2.73 -12.71 23.89
N PRO A 137 1.46 -12.91 24.28
CA PRO A 137 0.34 -12.21 23.66
C PRO A 137 0.38 -10.69 23.96
N LEU A 138 -0.24 -9.91 23.09
CA LEU A 138 -0.41 -8.47 23.32
C LEU A 138 -1.34 -8.22 24.51
N SER A 139 -1.02 -7.22 25.32
CA SER A 139 -1.90 -6.72 26.39
C SER A 139 -3.18 -6.13 25.79
N GLU A 140 -4.25 -6.03 26.61
CA GLU A 140 -5.52 -5.44 26.17
C GLU A 140 -5.37 -3.99 25.71
N CYS A 141 -4.50 -3.22 26.38
CA CYS A 141 -4.17 -1.85 25.96
C CYS A 141 -3.53 -1.82 24.57
N GLN A 142 -2.59 -2.74 24.28
CA GLN A 142 -1.94 -2.87 22.98
C GLN A 142 -2.92 -3.32 21.88
N LYS A 143 -3.82 -4.24 22.19
CA LYS A 143 -4.91 -4.65 21.28
C LYS A 143 -5.83 -3.48 20.94
N LYS A 144 -6.29 -2.73 21.94
CA LYS A 144 -7.11 -1.52 21.75
C LYS A 144 -6.38 -0.46 20.92
N ARG A 145 -5.07 -0.25 21.14
CA ARG A 145 -4.23 0.64 20.32
C ARG A 145 -4.19 0.15 18.87
N ASN A 146 -3.90 -1.13 18.65
CA ASN A 146 -3.86 -1.71 17.30
C ASN A 146 -5.20 -1.58 16.56
N THR A 147 -6.33 -1.76 17.24
CA THR A 147 -7.67 -1.58 16.68
C THR A 147 -7.91 -0.14 16.23
N ARG A 148 -7.50 0.86 17.02
CA ARG A 148 -7.59 2.28 16.63
C ARG A 148 -6.74 2.58 15.38
N ILE A 149 -5.52 2.06 15.32
CA ILE A 149 -4.64 2.19 14.16
C ILE A 149 -5.26 1.54 12.92
N ALA A 150 -5.79 0.31 13.07
CA ALA A 150 -6.44 -0.43 11.98
C ALA A 150 -7.61 0.36 11.35
N ARG A 151 -8.45 1.01 12.19
CA ARG A 151 -9.56 1.85 11.70
C ARG A 151 -9.08 3.01 10.82
N THR A 152 -7.95 3.64 11.17
CA THR A 152 -7.36 4.71 10.34
C THR A 152 -6.76 4.12 9.08
N ARG A 153 -6.02 3.01 9.19
CA ARG A 153 -5.39 2.33 8.05
C ARG A 153 -6.39 1.81 7.01
N ALA A 154 -7.57 1.38 7.42
CA ALA A 154 -8.60 0.88 6.49
C ALA A 154 -8.91 1.88 5.35
N ARG A 155 -8.55 3.14 5.49
CA ARG A 155 -8.72 4.16 4.44
C ARG A 155 -7.82 3.91 3.22
N VAL A 156 -6.70 3.18 3.35
CA VAL A 156 -5.80 2.85 2.24
C VAL A 156 -6.39 1.80 1.30
N GLU A 157 -7.34 1.02 1.77
CA GLU A 157 -8.04 0.04 0.93
C GLU A 157 -8.78 0.70 -0.26
N HIS A 158 -9.24 1.95 -0.06
CA HIS A 158 -9.93 2.68 -1.12
C HIS A 158 -9.03 2.98 -2.34
N PRO A 159 -7.82 3.57 -2.22
CA PRO A 159 -6.92 3.72 -3.37
C PRO A 159 -6.51 2.37 -3.97
N PHE A 160 -6.23 1.34 -3.18
CA PHE A 160 -5.89 0.02 -3.71
C PHE A 160 -7.03 -0.59 -4.52
N ALA A 161 -8.27 -0.56 -4.02
CA ALA A 161 -9.43 -1.04 -4.76
C ALA A 161 -9.61 -0.28 -6.09
N GLN A 162 -9.44 1.03 -6.10
CA GLN A 162 -9.56 1.83 -7.33
C GLN A 162 -8.44 1.52 -8.33
N ILE A 163 -7.20 1.33 -7.87
CA ILE A 163 -6.09 0.90 -8.74
C ILE A 163 -6.39 -0.46 -9.35
N GLN A 164 -6.91 -1.42 -8.57
CA GLN A 164 -7.31 -2.73 -9.10
C GLN A 164 -8.40 -2.63 -10.17
N HIS A 165 -9.38 -1.74 -10.00
CA HIS A 165 -10.42 -1.49 -11.01
C HIS A 165 -9.88 -0.85 -12.29
N MET A 166 -8.78 -0.09 -12.22
CA MET A 166 -8.13 0.55 -13.36
C MET A 166 -7.09 -0.33 -14.07
N GLY A 167 -7.07 -1.62 -13.81
CA GLY A 167 -6.14 -2.56 -14.44
C GLY A 167 -5.07 -3.14 -13.52
N GLY A 168 -4.97 -2.69 -12.25
CA GLY A 168 -4.00 -3.19 -11.27
C GLY A 168 -4.26 -4.62 -10.77
N LYS A 169 -5.28 -5.31 -11.28
CA LYS A 169 -5.50 -6.74 -10.99
C LYS A 169 -4.47 -7.64 -11.65
N LEU A 170 -3.95 -7.24 -12.80
CA LEU A 170 -2.94 -7.97 -13.55
C LEU A 170 -2.18 -6.99 -14.46
N ILE A 171 -0.91 -6.76 -14.17
CA ILE A 171 -0.03 -5.97 -15.04
C ILE A 171 0.54 -6.89 -16.12
N ARG A 172 0.37 -6.48 -17.39
CA ARG A 172 0.86 -7.22 -18.55
C ARG A 172 2.13 -6.63 -19.15
N THR A 173 2.65 -5.56 -18.58
CA THR A 173 3.93 -4.98 -18.97
C THR A 173 5.07 -5.90 -18.52
N ILE A 174 6.10 -6.01 -19.33
CA ILE A 174 7.28 -6.84 -19.06
C ILE A 174 8.39 -5.95 -18.51
N GLY A 175 8.95 -6.36 -17.39
CA GLY A 175 10.04 -5.69 -16.71
C GLY A 175 9.58 -4.62 -15.70
N GLN A 176 10.35 -4.47 -14.63
CA GLN A 176 10.02 -3.60 -13.48
C GLN A 176 9.84 -2.14 -13.89
N ALA A 177 10.67 -1.61 -14.79
CA ALA A 177 10.57 -0.22 -15.22
C ALA A 177 9.21 0.10 -15.86
N ARG A 178 8.73 -0.78 -16.76
CA ARG A 178 7.41 -0.60 -17.40
C ARG A 178 6.27 -0.84 -16.42
N ALA A 179 6.42 -1.78 -15.50
CA ALA A 179 5.45 -2.01 -14.44
C ALA A 179 5.34 -0.79 -13.52
N THR A 180 6.47 -0.15 -13.19
CA THR A 180 6.52 1.11 -12.43
C THR A 180 5.75 2.22 -13.13
N VAL A 181 5.98 2.42 -14.43
CA VAL A 181 5.25 3.43 -15.23
C VAL A 181 3.75 3.14 -15.19
N ALA A 182 3.33 1.89 -15.42
CA ALA A 182 1.92 1.51 -15.40
C ALA A 182 1.26 1.80 -14.03
N MET A 183 1.92 1.43 -12.93
CA MET A 183 1.42 1.67 -11.57
C MET A 183 1.37 3.18 -11.24
N THR A 184 2.38 3.94 -11.69
CA THR A 184 2.42 5.41 -11.53
C THR A 184 1.26 6.06 -12.26
N MET A 185 0.98 5.64 -13.50
CA MET A 185 -0.15 6.15 -14.27
C MET A 185 -1.50 5.84 -13.61
N MET A 186 -1.67 4.63 -13.04
CA MET A 186 -2.89 4.27 -12.30
C MET A 186 -3.05 5.14 -11.03
N ALA A 187 -1.97 5.39 -10.29
CA ALA A 187 -1.98 6.26 -9.12
C ALA A 187 -2.32 7.72 -9.49
N THR A 188 -1.77 8.20 -10.61
CA THR A 188 -2.07 9.53 -11.16
C THR A 188 -3.54 9.63 -11.57
N CYS A 189 -4.06 8.66 -12.33
CA CYS A 189 -5.47 8.61 -12.70
C CYS A 189 -6.39 8.55 -11.48
N TYR A 190 -6.02 7.79 -10.45
CA TYR A 190 -6.75 7.78 -9.18
C TYR A 190 -6.80 9.18 -8.56
N ASN A 191 -5.66 9.87 -8.47
CA ASN A 191 -5.59 11.21 -7.90
C ASN A 191 -6.40 12.23 -8.71
N ILE A 192 -6.36 12.18 -10.05
CA ILE A 192 -7.15 13.06 -10.93
C ILE A 192 -8.66 12.82 -10.72
N LYS A 193 -9.11 11.56 -10.72
CA LYS A 193 -10.52 11.21 -10.42
C LYS A 193 -10.94 11.69 -9.03
N ARG A 194 -10.03 11.59 -8.06
CA ARG A 194 -10.28 12.08 -6.70
C ARG A 194 -10.42 13.59 -6.66
N LEU A 195 -9.51 14.31 -7.34
CA LEU A 195 -9.55 15.77 -7.46
C LEU A 195 -10.82 16.26 -8.17
N ALA A 196 -11.16 15.64 -9.31
CA ALA A 196 -12.39 15.97 -10.04
C ALA A 196 -13.64 15.83 -9.17
N ARG A 197 -13.69 14.79 -8.33
CA ARG A 197 -14.79 14.62 -7.37
C ARG A 197 -14.81 15.72 -6.30
N PHE A 198 -13.65 16.12 -5.78
CA PHE A 198 -13.58 17.24 -4.85
C PHE A 198 -14.06 18.57 -5.46
N LEU A 199 -13.71 18.81 -6.72
CA LEU A 199 -14.14 20.02 -7.43
C LEU A 199 -15.66 20.04 -7.69
N LYS A 200 -16.25 18.86 -7.98
CA LYS A 200 -17.69 18.71 -8.23
C LYS A 200 -18.52 18.81 -6.95
N ASP A 201 -18.14 18.07 -5.92
CA ASP A 201 -18.96 17.90 -4.70
C ASP A 201 -18.65 18.97 -3.63
N GLY A 202 -17.60 19.76 -3.83
CA GLY A 202 -17.05 20.66 -2.82
C GLY A 202 -16.30 19.93 -1.71
N VAL A 203 -15.36 20.60 -1.08
CA VAL A 203 -14.54 20.01 0.00
C VAL A 203 -15.41 19.67 1.22
N ASP A 204 -16.45 20.43 1.47
CA ASP A 204 -17.33 20.28 2.64
C ASP A 204 -18.29 19.10 2.54
N ALA A 205 -18.72 18.70 1.35
CA ALA A 205 -19.57 17.53 1.16
C ALA A 205 -18.89 16.23 1.65
N PHE A 206 -17.56 16.17 1.57
CA PHE A 206 -16.76 15.05 2.09
C PHE A 206 -16.73 14.99 3.62
N TYR A 207 -16.99 16.09 4.30
CA TYR A 207 -16.96 16.19 5.77
C TYR A 207 -18.33 16.02 6.39
N LYS A 208 -19.40 16.44 5.71
CA LYS A 208 -20.80 16.28 6.20
C LYS A 208 -21.19 14.81 6.40
N ALA A 209 -20.69 13.90 5.56
CA ALA A 209 -20.93 12.46 5.72
C ALA A 209 -20.26 11.83 6.95
N ALA A 210 -19.26 12.49 7.57
CA ALA A 210 -18.59 12.02 8.77
C ALA A 210 -19.18 12.57 10.08
N THR A 211 -20.09 13.54 9.97
CA THR A 211 -20.74 14.22 11.10
C THR A 211 -22.24 13.92 11.20
N SER A 212 -22.76 12.92 10.50
CA SER A 212 -24.11 12.41 10.79
C SER A 212 -24.14 11.95 12.26
N PRO A 213 -25.09 12.43 13.07
CA PRO A 213 -25.16 12.12 14.50
C PRO A 213 -25.23 10.61 14.69
N SER A 214 -24.48 10.09 15.65
CA SER A 214 -24.54 8.69 16.02
C SER A 214 -25.97 8.39 16.44
N LYS A 215 -26.48 7.19 16.09
CA LYS A 215 -27.84 6.73 16.46
C LYS A 215 -28.16 6.80 17.97
N SER A 216 -27.20 7.16 18.84
CA SER A 216 -27.39 7.39 20.26
C SER A 216 -28.03 8.76 20.60
N GLU A 217 -27.84 9.79 19.76
CA GLU A 217 -28.45 11.11 20.05
C GLU A 217 -29.93 11.20 19.64
N THR A 218 -30.36 10.35 18.71
CA THR A 218 -31.78 10.29 18.31
C THR A 218 -32.67 9.63 19.36
N ARG A 219 -32.10 8.74 20.20
CA ARG A 219 -32.88 8.08 21.29
C ARG A 219 -33.16 8.98 22.50
N LEU A 220 -32.39 10.04 22.71
CA LEU A 220 -32.59 10.97 23.82
C LEU A 220 -33.66 12.05 23.52
N LYS A 221 -33.96 12.33 22.25
CA LYS A 221 -34.98 13.31 21.86
C LYS A 221 -36.41 12.74 21.78
N THR A 222 -36.55 11.41 21.68
CA THR A 222 -37.86 10.73 21.69
C THR A 222 -38.31 10.27 23.07
N ALA A 223 -37.48 10.42 24.12
CA ALA A 223 -37.84 10.07 25.50
C ALA A 223 -38.37 11.28 26.31
N ASN A 224 -38.35 12.49 25.73
CA ASN A 224 -38.83 13.74 26.38
C ASN A 224 -39.91 14.46 25.55
N ALA A 225 -40.69 13.71 24.76
CA ALA A 225 -41.91 14.23 24.10
C ALA A 225 -43.15 13.46 24.58
#